data_11e3a3ddff7cfce936020eeb2cae521b
#
_entry.id   11e3a3ddff7cfce936020eeb2cae521b
#
_cell.length_a   1.000
_cell.length_b   1.000
_cell.length_c   1.000
_cell.angle_alpha   90.00
_cell.angle_beta   90.00
_cell.angle_gamma   90.00
#
_symmetry.space_group_name_H-M   'P 1'
#
loop_
_entity.id
_entity.type
_entity.pdbx_description
1 polymer ?
#
loop_
_entity_poly.entity_id
_entity_poly.type
_entity_poly.pdbx_seq_one_letter_code
_entity_poly.pdbx_strand_id
1 'polypeptide(L)'
;MAAVLRLQRKYPQFPQNEIFQLQNAFQKLDVDDKGYLDEATVIKATQQSERQSYDAVRQALKGVELDSSRRVELEDYVDLISKLRDAPAPSTGSRAVSGGAVKPPTAGGPPAVSHASKPSIGAGAGGRIQMGGSSANTTHTINEEERQAFTDHINAVLAGDPDIGHLLPFPTDTFEMFDNCKDGLVLAKLINDSVPDTIDERVLNRPGKKIKTLNAFHMTENNNIVIESSKGIGCSVVNIGSGDIIEVREHLILGLIWQIIRRGLLGKIDIKLHPELYRLLEDDETLEQFLRLPPEQILLRWFNYHLKNAGWQRRVTNFSGDVKDGENYTVLLNQLKPDICSRAPLQTRDLHQRAEQVLQNAEKIDCRKFLTPTALVAGNPKLNLAFVANLFNTHPGLEALSEEDKAQIEDFDAEGEREARVFTLWLNSLDVTPVVHSLFDDLRGRELHRISSKRYSCISSRLAINIRCEICQSIASSTVEYRDVKFGLWTRSENRKKRIGLFIPLSRACGEPCGRRELVC
;
A
#
# COMPACT_ATOMS: atom_id res chain seq x y z
N MET A 1 5.73 -5.31 -49.02
CA MET A 1 6.80 -6.16 -49.61
C MET A 1 8.20 -5.84 -49.07
N ALA A 2 8.70 -4.59 -49.16
CA ALA A 2 10.05 -4.25 -48.66
C ALA A 2 10.23 -4.50 -47.16
N ALA A 3 9.23 -4.17 -46.33
CA ALA A 3 9.25 -4.40 -44.89
C ALA A 3 9.30 -5.91 -44.54
N VAL A 4 8.52 -6.74 -45.25
CA VAL A 4 8.51 -8.21 -45.05
C VAL A 4 9.86 -8.83 -45.33
N LEU A 5 10.50 -8.42 -46.43
CA LEU A 5 11.82 -8.91 -46.80
C LEU A 5 12.93 -8.49 -45.81
N ARG A 6 12.80 -7.29 -45.24
CA ARG A 6 13.68 -6.79 -44.18
C ARG A 6 13.55 -7.62 -42.90
N LEU A 7 12.31 -7.84 -42.46
CA LEU A 7 11.99 -8.64 -41.27
C LEU A 7 12.43 -10.10 -41.45
N GLN A 8 12.25 -10.68 -42.64
CA GLN A 8 12.69 -12.05 -42.92
C GLN A 8 14.20 -12.21 -42.80
N ARG A 9 14.98 -11.19 -43.20
CA ARG A 9 16.44 -11.22 -43.01
C ARG A 9 16.85 -11.15 -41.54
N LYS A 10 16.09 -10.43 -40.73
CA LYS A 10 16.37 -10.29 -39.29
C LYS A 10 15.90 -11.52 -38.50
N TYR A 11 14.80 -12.12 -38.93
CA TYR A 11 14.15 -13.28 -38.27
C TYR A 11 14.04 -14.47 -39.25
N PRO A 12 15.17 -15.15 -39.57
CA PRO A 12 15.19 -16.21 -40.58
C PRO A 12 14.40 -17.47 -40.22
N GLN A 13 14.05 -17.63 -38.93
CA GLN A 13 13.19 -18.72 -38.44
C GLN A 13 11.74 -18.61 -38.91
N PHE A 14 11.27 -17.41 -39.31
CA PHE A 14 9.91 -17.23 -39.82
C PHE A 14 9.89 -17.30 -41.35
N PRO A 15 9.06 -18.17 -41.95
CA PRO A 15 8.81 -18.18 -43.40
C PRO A 15 8.16 -16.84 -43.84
N GLN A 16 8.34 -16.46 -45.09
CA GLN A 16 7.82 -15.19 -45.60
C GLN A 16 6.29 -15.04 -45.48
N ASN A 17 5.56 -16.13 -45.69
CA ASN A 17 4.11 -16.15 -45.50
C ASN A 17 3.68 -15.87 -44.05
N GLU A 18 4.45 -16.31 -43.10
CA GLU A 18 4.20 -16.12 -41.69
C GLU A 18 4.44 -14.67 -41.26
N ILE A 19 5.54 -14.06 -41.69
CA ILE A 19 5.79 -12.63 -41.47
C ILE A 19 4.64 -11.79 -42.05
N PHE A 20 4.15 -12.19 -43.23
CA PHE A 20 2.99 -11.52 -43.83
C PHE A 20 1.71 -11.67 -42.98
N GLN A 21 1.50 -12.84 -42.38
CA GLN A 21 0.39 -13.07 -41.45
C GLN A 21 0.53 -12.21 -40.17
N LEU A 22 1.72 -12.14 -39.61
CA LEU A 22 2.02 -11.28 -38.46
C LEU A 22 1.81 -9.79 -38.76
N GLN A 23 2.24 -9.34 -39.97
CA GLN A 23 1.98 -7.98 -40.43
C GLN A 23 0.47 -7.71 -40.56
N ASN A 24 -0.28 -8.63 -41.12
CA ASN A 24 -1.75 -8.49 -41.23
C ASN A 24 -2.44 -8.50 -39.86
N ALA A 25 -1.96 -9.31 -38.91
CA ALA A 25 -2.46 -9.31 -37.55
C ALA A 25 -2.20 -7.98 -36.85
N PHE A 26 -0.99 -7.45 -36.98
CA PHE A 26 -0.62 -6.15 -36.45
C PHE A 26 -1.49 -5.02 -37.02
N GLN A 27 -1.69 -4.98 -38.36
CA GLN A 27 -2.54 -3.98 -39.02
C GLN A 27 -4.00 -4.06 -38.59
N LYS A 28 -4.52 -5.25 -38.28
CA LYS A 28 -5.88 -5.37 -37.75
C LYS A 28 -6.02 -4.81 -36.34
N LEU A 29 -4.96 -4.81 -35.55
CA LEU A 29 -4.92 -4.26 -34.20
C LEU A 29 -4.70 -2.75 -34.23
N ASP A 30 -3.96 -2.24 -35.21
CA ASP A 30 -3.71 -0.81 -35.44
C ASP A 30 -4.87 -0.16 -36.20
N VAL A 31 -6.02 -0.09 -35.56
CA VAL A 31 -7.29 0.43 -36.16
C VAL A 31 -7.14 1.88 -36.62
N ASP A 32 -6.33 2.66 -35.93
CA ASP A 32 -6.13 4.11 -36.20
C ASP A 32 -4.97 4.37 -37.19
N ASP A 33 -4.33 3.32 -37.75
CA ASP A 33 -3.20 3.35 -38.69
C ASP A 33 -2.03 4.24 -38.20
N LYS A 34 -1.70 4.08 -36.90
CA LYS A 34 -0.64 4.85 -36.23
C LYS A 34 0.75 4.28 -36.46
N GLY A 35 0.84 3.04 -36.95
CA GLY A 35 2.08 2.29 -37.12
C GLY A 35 2.65 1.69 -35.81
N TYR A 36 1.94 1.82 -34.70
CA TYR A 36 2.33 1.26 -33.42
C TYR A 36 1.10 0.84 -32.58
N LEU A 37 1.32 -0.10 -31.68
CA LEU A 37 0.33 -0.58 -30.70
C LEU A 37 0.77 -0.25 -29.26
N ASP A 38 -0.18 -0.15 -28.35
CA ASP A 38 0.11 -0.11 -26.91
C ASP A 38 0.39 -1.53 -26.35
N GLU A 39 1.15 -1.59 -25.26
CA GLU A 39 1.56 -2.85 -24.63
C GLU A 39 0.37 -3.73 -24.24
N ALA A 40 -0.70 -3.14 -23.70
CA ALA A 40 -1.86 -3.89 -23.21
C ALA A 40 -2.61 -4.57 -24.36
N THR A 41 -2.79 -3.86 -25.49
CA THR A 41 -3.38 -4.40 -26.73
C THR A 41 -2.54 -5.56 -27.25
N VAL A 42 -1.21 -5.39 -27.32
CA VAL A 42 -0.28 -6.42 -27.79
C VAL A 42 -0.33 -7.66 -26.90
N ILE A 43 -0.28 -7.50 -25.57
CA ILE A 43 -0.31 -8.62 -24.64
C ILE A 43 -1.62 -9.41 -24.82
N LYS A 44 -2.79 -8.74 -24.81
CA LYS A 44 -4.10 -9.40 -24.96
C LYS A 44 -4.23 -10.13 -26.31
N ALA A 45 -3.83 -9.49 -27.40
CA ALA A 45 -3.90 -10.07 -28.74
C ALA A 45 -2.96 -11.30 -28.88
N THR A 46 -1.72 -11.16 -28.38
CA THR A 46 -0.72 -12.24 -28.44
C THR A 46 -1.09 -13.41 -27.53
N GLN A 47 -1.68 -13.14 -26.35
CA GLN A 47 -2.21 -14.17 -25.46
C GLN A 47 -3.24 -15.06 -26.19
N GLN A 48 -4.12 -14.43 -26.95
CA GLN A 48 -5.16 -15.16 -27.71
C GLN A 48 -4.59 -15.91 -28.91
N SER A 49 -3.69 -15.28 -29.68
CA SER A 49 -3.14 -15.86 -30.91
C SER A 49 -2.14 -16.99 -30.63
N GLU A 50 -1.25 -16.81 -29.68
CA GLU A 50 -0.19 -17.78 -29.35
C GLU A 50 -0.60 -18.75 -28.21
N ARG A 51 -1.78 -18.58 -27.62
CA ARG A 51 -2.32 -19.41 -26.49
C ARG A 51 -1.36 -19.45 -25.30
N GLN A 52 -0.70 -18.35 -25.03
CA GLN A 52 0.22 -18.20 -23.91
C GLN A 52 -0.46 -17.54 -22.70
N SER A 53 0.11 -17.71 -21.51
CA SER A 53 -0.37 -16.99 -20.33
C SER A 53 -0.04 -15.49 -20.44
N TYR A 54 -0.82 -14.66 -19.77
CA TYR A 54 -0.57 -13.22 -19.67
C TYR A 54 0.88 -12.92 -19.27
N ASP A 55 1.34 -13.57 -18.20
CA ASP A 55 2.67 -13.35 -17.65
C ASP A 55 3.80 -13.81 -18.59
N ALA A 56 3.58 -14.88 -19.35
CA ALA A 56 4.55 -15.33 -20.34
C ALA A 56 4.72 -14.29 -21.46
N VAL A 57 3.62 -13.77 -22.00
CA VAL A 57 3.66 -12.72 -23.04
C VAL A 57 4.28 -11.44 -22.49
N ARG A 58 3.88 -11.03 -21.29
CA ARG A 58 4.41 -9.87 -20.60
C ARG A 58 5.92 -9.99 -20.35
N GLN A 59 6.39 -11.13 -19.90
CA GLN A 59 7.81 -11.37 -19.66
C GLN A 59 8.62 -11.34 -20.97
N ALA A 60 8.09 -11.93 -22.05
CA ALA A 60 8.71 -11.87 -23.36
C ALA A 60 8.79 -10.43 -23.88
N LEU A 61 7.72 -9.64 -23.70
CA LEU A 61 7.68 -8.22 -24.09
C LEU A 61 8.68 -7.37 -23.32
N LYS A 62 8.90 -7.62 -22.02
CA LYS A 62 9.98 -6.97 -21.25
C LYS A 62 11.38 -7.26 -21.80
N GLY A 63 11.56 -8.35 -22.51
CA GLY A 63 12.80 -8.70 -23.19
C GLY A 63 12.96 -8.01 -24.55
N VAL A 64 11.94 -7.35 -25.10
CA VAL A 64 11.99 -6.58 -26.34
C VAL A 64 12.51 -5.17 -26.03
N GLU A 65 13.46 -4.68 -26.83
CA GLU A 65 13.98 -3.32 -26.69
C GLU A 65 12.99 -2.32 -27.30
N LEU A 66 12.06 -1.84 -26.49
CA LEU A 66 11.09 -0.82 -26.90
C LEU A 66 11.69 0.59 -26.79
N ASP A 67 11.13 1.53 -27.54
CA ASP A 67 11.50 2.95 -27.45
C ASP A 67 11.12 3.57 -26.09
N SER A 68 11.55 4.80 -25.85
CA SER A 68 11.24 5.54 -24.61
C SER A 68 9.74 5.78 -24.39
N SER A 69 8.93 5.68 -25.44
CA SER A 69 7.48 5.79 -25.41
C SER A 69 6.78 4.45 -25.14
N ARG A 70 7.54 3.36 -25.04
CA ARG A 70 7.07 1.97 -24.86
C ARG A 70 5.97 1.59 -25.85
N ARG A 71 6.12 2.02 -27.09
CA ARG A 71 5.24 1.69 -28.20
C ARG A 71 5.80 0.47 -28.92
N VAL A 72 4.91 -0.42 -29.27
CA VAL A 72 5.26 -1.66 -29.96
C VAL A 72 5.05 -1.44 -31.45
N GLU A 73 6.12 -1.35 -32.23
CA GLU A 73 6.08 -1.31 -33.69
C GLU A 73 5.99 -2.73 -34.28
N LEU A 74 5.80 -2.83 -35.58
CA LEU A 74 5.71 -4.13 -36.25
C LEU A 74 6.95 -5.00 -36.03
N GLU A 75 8.14 -4.40 -35.99
CA GLU A 75 9.39 -5.11 -35.76
C GLU A 75 9.46 -5.68 -34.35
N ASP A 76 9.04 -4.90 -33.34
CA ASP A 76 8.97 -5.31 -31.93
C ASP A 76 7.94 -6.43 -31.72
N TYR A 77 6.81 -6.33 -32.45
CA TYR A 77 5.79 -7.38 -32.42
C TYR A 77 6.30 -8.72 -32.95
N VAL A 78 7.08 -8.70 -34.05
CA VAL A 78 7.71 -9.91 -34.57
C VAL A 78 8.79 -10.44 -33.63
N ASP A 79 9.58 -9.56 -32.98
CA ASP A 79 10.57 -9.94 -31.96
C ASP A 79 9.91 -10.60 -30.74
N LEU A 80 8.80 -10.07 -30.29
CA LEU A 80 7.98 -10.66 -29.23
C LEU A 80 7.56 -12.09 -29.55
N ILE A 81 6.98 -12.31 -30.74
CA ILE A 81 6.54 -13.64 -31.17
C ILE A 81 7.73 -14.61 -31.28
N SER A 82 8.88 -14.13 -31.77
CA SER A 82 10.12 -14.93 -31.82
C SER A 82 10.53 -15.39 -30.42
N LYS A 83 10.59 -14.46 -29.45
CA LYS A 83 10.99 -14.76 -28.07
C LYS A 83 10.01 -15.70 -27.37
N LEU A 84 8.72 -15.57 -27.65
CA LEU A 84 7.70 -16.47 -27.07
C LEU A 84 7.85 -17.91 -27.55
N ARG A 85 8.22 -18.11 -28.83
CA ARG A 85 8.42 -19.45 -29.41
C ARG A 85 9.75 -20.06 -29.06
N ASP A 86 10.77 -19.24 -28.85
CA ASP A 86 12.10 -19.69 -28.42
C ASP A 86 12.13 -19.99 -26.89
N ALA A 87 11.12 -19.54 -26.12
CA ALA A 87 11.00 -19.85 -24.71
C ALA A 87 10.70 -21.34 -24.49
N PRO A 88 11.42 -22.05 -23.59
CA PRO A 88 11.11 -23.44 -23.28
C PRO A 88 9.68 -23.53 -22.74
N ALA A 89 8.88 -24.45 -23.32
CA ALA A 89 7.49 -24.67 -22.92
C ALA A 89 7.40 -24.90 -21.40
N PRO A 90 6.44 -24.25 -20.70
CA PRO A 90 6.23 -24.51 -19.29
C PRO A 90 5.90 -26.00 -19.12
N SER A 91 6.72 -26.70 -18.31
CA SER A 91 6.49 -28.12 -18.02
C SER A 91 5.17 -28.25 -17.26
N THR A 92 4.11 -28.65 -17.97
CA THR A 92 2.86 -29.10 -17.37
C THR A 92 3.15 -30.37 -16.57
N GLY A 93 3.31 -30.21 -15.28
CA GLY A 93 3.50 -31.32 -14.35
C GLY A 93 2.24 -32.16 -14.22
N SER A 94 1.97 -33.05 -15.16
CA SER A 94 1.06 -34.16 -14.94
C SER A 94 1.78 -35.23 -14.12
N ARG A 95 1.40 -35.34 -12.87
CA ARG A 95 1.85 -36.34 -11.91
C ARG A 95 1.28 -37.72 -12.29
N ALA A 96 2.02 -38.44 -13.11
CA ALA A 96 1.78 -39.87 -13.27
C ALA A 96 2.48 -40.62 -12.12
N VAL A 97 1.70 -41.25 -11.30
CA VAL A 97 2.15 -42.19 -10.27
C VAL A 97 2.54 -43.50 -10.97
N SER A 98 3.81 -43.85 -10.95
CA SER A 98 4.24 -45.21 -11.18
C SER A 98 5.30 -45.59 -10.14
N GLY A 99 4.98 -46.63 -9.34
CA GLY A 99 5.87 -47.17 -8.36
C GLY A 99 7.01 -47.99 -8.94
N GLY A 100 8.08 -48.13 -8.17
CA GLY A 100 9.05 -49.19 -8.43
C GLY A 100 10.48 -48.91 -8.02
N ALA A 101 10.88 -49.57 -6.95
CA ALA A 101 12.19 -50.16 -6.65
C ALA A 101 13.38 -49.27 -6.21
N VAL A 102 13.70 -49.48 -4.98
CA VAL A 102 14.94 -49.15 -4.24
C VAL A 102 16.12 -49.94 -4.76
N LYS A 103 17.31 -49.30 -4.89
CA LYS A 103 18.64 -49.92 -4.77
C LYS A 103 19.65 -48.99 -4.12
N PRO A 104 20.59 -49.53 -3.34
CA PRO A 104 21.40 -48.76 -2.37
C PRO A 104 22.74 -48.23 -2.94
N PRO A 105 23.53 -47.48 -2.12
CA PRO A 105 24.52 -46.54 -2.59
C PRO A 105 25.93 -47.16 -2.74
N THR A 106 26.75 -46.61 -3.64
CA THR A 106 28.19 -46.79 -3.64
C THR A 106 28.90 -45.44 -3.60
N ALA A 107 29.99 -45.44 -2.84
CA ALA A 107 30.78 -44.31 -2.43
C ALA A 107 31.84 -43.86 -3.50
N GLY A 108 32.22 -42.59 -3.44
CA GLY A 108 33.61 -42.16 -3.59
C GLY A 108 33.98 -41.42 -4.90
N GLY A 109 34.43 -40.16 -4.72
CA GLY A 109 35.28 -39.45 -5.67
C GLY A 109 35.17 -37.92 -5.57
N PRO A 110 36.29 -37.17 -5.49
CA PRO A 110 36.31 -35.74 -5.15
C PRO A 110 36.10 -34.77 -6.34
N PRO A 111 36.07 -33.46 -6.10
CA PRO A 111 35.22 -32.52 -6.85
C PRO A 111 35.89 -31.94 -8.10
N ALA A 112 35.12 -31.79 -9.13
CA ALA A 112 35.49 -30.97 -10.30
C ALA A 112 34.70 -29.67 -10.28
N VAL A 113 35.42 -28.57 -10.33
CA VAL A 113 34.91 -27.20 -10.50
C VAL A 113 34.37 -27.09 -11.93
N SER A 114 33.12 -26.71 -12.09
CA SER A 114 32.61 -26.28 -13.39
C SER A 114 31.59 -25.15 -13.27
N HIS A 115 31.77 -24.22 -14.17
CA HIS A 115 31.16 -22.91 -14.34
C HIS A 115 29.65 -22.90 -14.57
N ALA A 116 29.03 -21.77 -14.12
CA ALA A 116 27.84 -21.10 -14.66
C ALA A 116 26.58 -21.96 -14.86
N SER A 117 25.77 -22.03 -13.87
CA SER A 117 24.38 -22.45 -13.98
C SER A 117 23.45 -21.25 -14.19
N LYS A 118 22.66 -21.35 -15.28
CA LYS A 118 21.52 -20.49 -15.58
C LYS A 118 20.53 -20.49 -14.42
N PRO A 119 19.81 -19.37 -14.15
CA PRO A 119 18.78 -19.37 -13.12
C PRO A 119 17.61 -20.25 -13.52
N SER A 120 17.42 -21.34 -12.81
CA SER A 120 16.19 -22.13 -12.85
C SER A 120 15.14 -21.44 -11.96
N ILE A 121 13.95 -21.18 -12.52
CA ILE A 121 12.78 -20.77 -11.77
C ILE A 121 12.34 -21.99 -10.95
N GLY A 122 12.80 -22.06 -9.72
CA GLY A 122 12.35 -23.05 -8.73
C GLY A 122 11.23 -22.45 -7.89
N ALA A 123 10.02 -22.96 -8.00
CA ALA A 123 8.97 -22.72 -7.03
C ALA A 123 9.41 -23.31 -5.68
N GLY A 124 9.99 -22.47 -4.82
CA GLY A 124 10.27 -22.82 -3.44
C GLY A 124 8.96 -22.91 -2.65
N ALA A 125 8.87 -23.87 -1.74
CA ALA A 125 7.75 -24.01 -0.82
C ALA A 125 7.53 -22.68 -0.07
N GLY A 126 6.45 -21.94 -0.40
CA GLY A 126 6.12 -20.67 0.21
C GLY A 126 5.74 -19.56 -0.76
N GLY A 127 5.32 -19.85 -2.00
CA GLY A 127 4.66 -18.88 -2.90
C GLY A 127 5.44 -17.57 -3.15
N ARG A 128 6.77 -17.64 -3.33
CA ARG A 128 7.62 -16.46 -3.59
C ARG A 128 8.10 -16.46 -5.04
N ILE A 129 7.77 -15.41 -5.78
CA ILE A 129 8.24 -15.18 -7.14
C ILE A 129 9.49 -14.32 -7.08
N GLN A 130 10.60 -14.78 -7.66
CA GLN A 130 11.83 -14.01 -7.78
C GLN A 130 11.81 -13.20 -9.07
N MET A 131 11.97 -11.89 -8.93
CA MET A 131 12.04 -10.96 -10.05
C MET A 131 13.46 -10.42 -10.21
N GLY A 132 13.97 -10.33 -11.43
CA GLY A 132 15.26 -9.71 -11.73
C GLY A 132 15.21 -8.19 -11.45
N GLY A 133 16.14 -7.70 -10.64
CA GLY A 133 16.30 -6.26 -10.41
C GLY A 133 17.05 -5.57 -11.56
N SER A 134 17.04 -4.24 -11.56
CA SER A 134 17.71 -3.39 -12.55
C SER A 134 19.26 -3.50 -12.56
N SER A 135 19.83 -4.16 -11.56
CA SER A 135 21.26 -4.52 -11.55
C SER A 135 21.40 -6.05 -11.56
N ALA A 136 22.40 -6.56 -12.24
CA ALA A 136 22.61 -7.98 -12.54
C ALA A 136 22.65 -8.93 -11.32
N ASN A 137 22.69 -8.42 -10.09
CA ASN A 137 22.82 -9.19 -8.85
C ASN A 137 21.70 -8.97 -7.82
N THR A 138 20.67 -8.17 -8.12
CA THR A 138 19.54 -7.95 -7.20
C THR A 138 18.31 -8.73 -7.67
N THR A 139 17.89 -9.70 -6.88
CA THR A 139 16.59 -10.39 -7.04
C THR A 139 15.62 -9.88 -6.00
N HIS A 140 14.50 -9.34 -6.45
CA HIS A 140 13.38 -8.99 -5.58
C HIS A 140 12.39 -10.14 -5.54
N THR A 141 11.84 -10.41 -4.36
CA THR A 141 10.88 -11.49 -4.16
C THR A 141 9.50 -10.90 -3.91
N ILE A 142 8.54 -11.26 -4.73
CA ILE A 142 7.12 -10.94 -4.52
C ILE A 142 6.47 -12.13 -3.82
N ASN A 143 5.74 -11.84 -2.75
CA ASN A 143 4.90 -12.85 -2.11
C ASN A 143 3.60 -12.97 -2.92
N GLU A 144 3.33 -14.16 -3.43
CA GLU A 144 2.19 -14.43 -4.29
C GLU A 144 0.85 -14.28 -3.56
N GLU A 145 0.79 -14.69 -2.29
CA GLU A 145 -0.41 -14.57 -1.47
C GLU A 145 -0.74 -13.11 -1.16
N GLU A 146 0.29 -12.26 -0.91
CA GLU A 146 0.09 -10.82 -0.75
C GLU A 146 -0.43 -10.19 -2.05
N ARG A 147 0.14 -10.57 -3.21
CA ARG A 147 -0.33 -10.10 -4.51
C ARG A 147 -1.80 -10.46 -4.73
N GLN A 148 -2.16 -11.72 -4.54
CA GLN A 148 -3.54 -12.19 -4.71
C GLN A 148 -4.50 -11.46 -3.77
N ALA A 149 -4.21 -11.42 -2.48
CA ALA A 149 -5.06 -10.79 -1.47
C ALA A 149 -5.27 -9.28 -1.72
N PHE A 150 -4.22 -8.58 -2.16
CA PHE A 150 -4.34 -7.14 -2.43
C PHE A 150 -5.05 -6.87 -3.76
N THR A 151 -4.87 -7.74 -4.77
CA THR A 151 -5.64 -7.68 -6.02
C THR A 151 -7.13 -7.90 -5.75
N ASP A 152 -7.49 -8.91 -4.95
CA ASP A 152 -8.87 -9.16 -4.53
C ASP A 152 -9.48 -7.97 -3.80
N HIS A 153 -8.70 -7.35 -2.90
CA HIS A 153 -9.15 -6.16 -2.19
C HIS A 153 -9.42 -4.99 -3.15
N ILE A 154 -8.50 -4.71 -4.07
CA ILE A 154 -8.65 -3.66 -5.09
C ILE A 154 -9.89 -3.93 -5.94
N ASN A 155 -10.08 -5.16 -6.41
CA ASN A 155 -11.25 -5.56 -7.17
C ASN A 155 -12.56 -5.30 -6.41
N ALA A 156 -12.58 -5.60 -5.11
CA ALA A 156 -13.77 -5.43 -4.28
C ALA A 156 -14.11 -3.95 -4.03
N VAL A 157 -13.11 -3.12 -3.71
CA VAL A 157 -13.35 -1.73 -3.30
C VAL A 157 -13.53 -0.78 -4.49
N LEU A 158 -12.98 -1.12 -5.67
CA LEU A 158 -13.03 -0.27 -6.86
C LEU A 158 -13.98 -0.78 -7.95
N ALA A 159 -14.74 -1.86 -7.72
CA ALA A 159 -15.63 -2.49 -8.71
C ALA A 159 -16.65 -1.52 -9.35
N GLY A 160 -17.11 -0.52 -8.62
CA GLY A 160 -18.10 0.47 -9.07
C GLY A 160 -17.50 1.79 -9.55
N ASP A 161 -16.18 1.91 -9.63
CA ASP A 161 -15.55 3.18 -10.01
C ASP A 161 -15.84 3.54 -11.49
N PRO A 162 -16.28 4.78 -11.77
CA PRO A 162 -16.69 5.20 -13.11
C PRO A 162 -15.52 5.27 -14.11
N ASP A 163 -14.30 5.50 -13.64
CA ASP A 163 -13.14 5.70 -14.51
C ASP A 163 -12.43 4.37 -14.82
N ILE A 164 -12.28 3.51 -13.81
CA ILE A 164 -11.48 2.27 -13.91
C ILE A 164 -12.28 0.98 -13.74
N GLY A 165 -13.55 1.04 -13.32
CA GLY A 165 -14.39 -0.14 -13.12
C GLY A 165 -14.50 -1.07 -14.33
N HIS A 166 -14.34 -0.51 -15.55
CA HIS A 166 -14.34 -1.30 -16.79
C HIS A 166 -13.08 -2.18 -16.97
N LEU A 167 -12.01 -1.94 -16.19
CA LEU A 167 -10.79 -2.75 -16.17
C LEU A 167 -10.89 -3.91 -15.18
N LEU A 168 -11.83 -3.83 -14.25
CA LEU A 168 -12.00 -4.78 -13.16
C LEU A 168 -12.98 -5.93 -13.54
N PRO A 169 -12.85 -7.10 -12.95
CA PRO A 169 -11.81 -7.48 -11.98
C PRO A 169 -10.47 -7.84 -12.62
N PHE A 170 -9.36 -7.45 -11.98
CA PHE A 170 -8.04 -7.96 -12.35
C PHE A 170 -7.90 -9.43 -11.95
N PRO A 171 -7.30 -10.28 -12.81
CA PRO A 171 -6.97 -11.66 -12.42
C PRO A 171 -5.96 -11.66 -11.26
N THR A 172 -6.21 -12.49 -10.24
CA THR A 172 -5.40 -12.55 -9.03
C THR A 172 -4.12 -13.35 -9.18
N ASP A 173 -4.06 -14.19 -10.20
CA ASP A 173 -2.95 -15.08 -10.53
C ASP A 173 -1.96 -14.47 -11.54
N THR A 174 -2.23 -13.26 -12.06
CA THR A 174 -1.39 -12.56 -13.04
C THR A 174 -0.79 -11.26 -12.49
N PHE A 175 0.09 -10.63 -13.27
CA PHE A 175 0.66 -9.31 -12.98
C PHE A 175 -0.15 -8.14 -13.58
N GLU A 176 -1.33 -8.40 -14.12
CA GLU A 176 -2.16 -7.40 -14.83
C GLU A 176 -2.51 -6.19 -13.94
N MET A 177 -2.75 -6.42 -12.64
CA MET A 177 -3.00 -5.35 -11.68
C MET A 177 -1.85 -4.33 -11.64
N PHE A 178 -0.59 -4.78 -11.66
CA PHE A 178 0.57 -3.88 -11.65
C PHE A 178 0.68 -3.07 -12.94
N ASP A 179 0.41 -3.69 -14.08
CA ASP A 179 0.45 -3.02 -15.38
C ASP A 179 -0.61 -1.91 -15.46
N ASN A 180 -1.78 -2.12 -14.84
CA ASN A 180 -2.84 -1.14 -14.75
C ASN A 180 -2.60 -0.05 -13.67
N CYS A 181 -1.61 -0.20 -12.81
CA CYS A 181 -1.17 0.88 -11.90
C CYS A 181 -0.31 1.94 -12.61
N LYS A 182 0.20 1.68 -13.82
CA LYS A 182 1.17 2.48 -14.56
C LYS A 182 0.75 3.95 -14.73
N ASP A 183 -0.50 4.21 -14.99
CA ASP A 183 -1.05 5.55 -15.20
C ASP A 183 -1.42 6.31 -13.92
N GLY A 184 -1.30 5.66 -12.77
CA GLY A 184 -1.58 6.21 -11.45
C GLY A 184 -3.06 6.22 -11.06
N LEU A 185 -4.00 5.89 -11.96
CA LEU A 185 -5.43 5.98 -11.66
C LEU A 185 -5.88 4.96 -10.61
N VAL A 186 -5.48 3.69 -10.76
CA VAL A 186 -5.80 2.64 -9.77
C VAL A 186 -5.31 3.01 -8.38
N LEU A 187 -4.07 3.51 -8.29
CA LEU A 187 -3.48 3.91 -7.01
C LEU A 187 -4.17 5.15 -6.42
N ALA A 188 -4.52 6.14 -7.25
CA ALA A 188 -5.24 7.34 -6.81
C ALA A 188 -6.63 6.98 -6.24
N LYS A 189 -7.37 6.10 -6.93
CA LYS A 189 -8.68 5.64 -6.46
C LYS A 189 -8.57 4.82 -5.17
N LEU A 190 -7.55 3.97 -5.04
CA LEU A 190 -7.29 3.21 -3.82
C LEU A 190 -6.95 4.12 -2.64
N ILE A 191 -6.24 5.24 -2.86
CA ILE A 191 -5.99 6.26 -1.83
C ILE A 191 -7.30 6.87 -1.35
N ASN A 192 -8.18 7.26 -2.28
CA ASN A 192 -9.48 7.86 -1.93
C ASN A 192 -10.44 6.86 -1.27
N ASP A 193 -10.37 5.57 -1.59
CA ASP A 193 -11.08 4.53 -0.85
C ASP A 193 -10.56 4.40 0.59
N SER A 194 -9.24 4.42 0.75
CA SER A 194 -8.58 4.26 2.05
C SER A 194 -8.74 5.46 2.98
N VAL A 195 -8.65 6.66 2.42
CA VAL A 195 -8.88 7.95 3.11
C VAL A 195 -9.65 8.85 2.16
N PRO A 196 -10.96 8.97 2.35
CA PRO A 196 -11.83 9.76 1.47
C PRO A 196 -11.35 11.20 1.28
N ASP A 197 -11.61 11.75 0.11
CA ASP A 197 -11.32 13.14 -0.27
C ASP A 197 -9.83 13.56 -0.18
N THR A 198 -8.91 12.58 -0.21
CA THR A 198 -7.46 12.86 -0.19
C THR A 198 -6.99 13.46 -1.51
N ILE A 199 -7.48 12.92 -2.64
CA ILE A 199 -7.15 13.39 -3.99
C ILE A 199 -8.40 13.96 -4.63
N ASP A 200 -8.36 15.21 -5.05
CA ASP A 200 -9.39 15.77 -5.92
C ASP A 200 -9.28 15.13 -7.31
N GLU A 201 -10.22 14.27 -7.63
CA GLU A 201 -10.19 13.50 -8.88
C GLU A 201 -10.20 14.37 -10.14
N ARG A 202 -10.60 15.64 -10.06
CA ARG A 202 -10.62 16.58 -11.17
C ARG A 202 -9.21 16.95 -11.65
N VAL A 203 -8.21 16.80 -10.81
CA VAL A 203 -6.80 17.09 -11.16
C VAL A 203 -6.11 15.92 -11.86
N LEU A 204 -6.73 14.73 -11.85
CA LEU A 204 -6.16 13.54 -12.49
C LEU A 204 -6.36 13.60 -14.02
N ASN A 205 -5.30 13.29 -14.74
CA ASN A 205 -5.38 13.06 -16.18
C ASN A 205 -6.08 11.72 -16.44
N ARG A 206 -7.18 11.74 -17.20
CA ARG A 206 -8.02 10.57 -17.49
C ARG A 206 -8.25 10.41 -18.98
N PRO A 207 -8.33 9.17 -19.49
CA PRO A 207 -8.82 8.93 -20.84
C PRO A 207 -10.24 9.49 -21.03
N GLY A 208 -10.52 10.10 -22.16
CA GLY A 208 -11.84 10.68 -22.43
C GLY A 208 -11.92 11.34 -23.81
N LYS A 209 -12.91 12.21 -24.01
CA LYS A 209 -13.15 12.85 -25.33
C LYS A 209 -11.95 13.65 -25.85
N LYS A 210 -11.16 14.27 -24.98
CA LYS A 210 -10.00 15.11 -25.35
C LYS A 210 -8.68 14.34 -25.38
N ILE A 211 -8.50 13.40 -24.46
CA ILE A 211 -7.29 12.60 -24.30
C ILE A 211 -7.69 11.16 -24.53
N LYS A 212 -7.40 10.58 -25.68
CA LYS A 212 -7.75 9.18 -25.98
C LYS A 212 -6.86 8.20 -25.17
N THR A 213 -5.56 8.48 -25.09
CA THR A 213 -4.56 7.70 -24.36
C THR A 213 -3.67 8.63 -23.57
N LEU A 214 -3.32 8.23 -22.34
CA LEU A 214 -2.38 8.98 -21.51
C LEU A 214 -0.95 8.81 -22.05
N ASN A 215 -0.25 9.92 -22.19
CA ASN A 215 1.17 9.91 -22.54
C ASN A 215 2.04 9.87 -21.27
N ALA A 216 3.36 9.71 -21.42
CA ALA A 216 4.30 9.63 -20.31
C ALA A 216 4.22 10.86 -19.37
N PHE A 217 3.95 12.05 -19.90
CA PHE A 217 3.81 13.27 -19.09
C PHE A 217 2.58 13.20 -18.19
N HIS A 218 1.41 12.83 -18.73
CA HIS A 218 0.18 12.65 -17.96
C HIS A 218 0.34 11.58 -16.87
N MET A 219 1.00 10.45 -17.19
CA MET A 219 1.27 9.40 -16.21
C MET A 219 2.19 9.89 -15.10
N THR A 220 3.23 10.69 -15.44
CA THR A 220 4.14 11.27 -14.45
C THR A 220 3.42 12.21 -13.50
N GLU A 221 2.53 13.08 -14.02
CA GLU A 221 1.73 13.98 -13.19
C GLU A 221 0.82 13.21 -12.24
N ASN A 222 0.05 12.24 -12.73
CA ASN A 222 -0.80 11.40 -11.89
C ASN A 222 0.01 10.67 -10.80
N ASN A 223 1.13 10.05 -11.16
CA ASN A 223 1.95 9.30 -10.22
C ASN A 223 2.65 10.20 -9.20
N ASN A 224 2.99 11.44 -9.54
CA ASN A 224 3.48 12.42 -8.57
C ASN A 224 2.39 12.77 -7.54
N ILE A 225 1.14 12.96 -8.00
CA ILE A 225 -0.01 13.18 -7.10
C ILE A 225 -0.19 11.97 -6.17
N VAL A 226 -0.15 10.74 -6.71
CA VAL A 226 -0.24 9.49 -5.92
C VAL A 226 0.84 9.44 -4.84
N ILE A 227 2.09 9.71 -5.19
CA ILE A 227 3.23 9.65 -4.26
C ILE A 227 3.08 10.70 -3.14
N GLU A 228 2.78 11.96 -3.50
CA GLU A 228 2.65 13.01 -2.50
C GLU A 228 1.40 12.81 -1.62
N SER A 229 0.29 12.37 -2.20
CA SER A 229 -0.93 12.04 -1.43
C SER A 229 -0.70 10.85 -0.49
N SER A 230 0.01 9.80 -0.96
CA SER A 230 0.39 8.68 -0.09
C SER A 230 1.22 9.14 1.12
N LYS A 231 2.18 10.04 0.91
CA LYS A 231 2.94 10.66 2.02
C LYS A 231 2.01 11.48 2.92
N GLY A 232 1.09 12.24 2.32
CA GLY A 232 0.12 13.06 3.04
C GLY A 232 -0.76 12.28 4.01
N ILE A 233 -1.22 11.09 3.61
CA ILE A 233 -1.99 10.20 4.49
C ILE A 233 -1.15 9.40 5.48
N GLY A 234 0.17 9.60 5.51
CA GLY A 234 1.09 8.98 6.48
C GLY A 234 1.74 7.68 6.01
N CYS A 235 1.72 7.35 4.71
CA CYS A 235 2.49 6.23 4.18
C CYS A 235 4.00 6.56 4.16
N SER A 236 4.82 5.59 4.52
CA SER A 236 6.29 5.70 4.41
C SER A 236 6.72 5.41 2.98
N VAL A 237 6.68 6.43 2.12
CA VAL A 237 7.05 6.31 0.70
C VAL A 237 8.55 6.62 0.55
N VAL A 238 9.36 5.56 0.55
CA VAL A 238 10.83 5.66 0.44
C VAL A 238 11.30 4.91 -0.80
N ASN A 239 12.19 5.52 -1.56
CA ASN A 239 12.81 4.93 -2.76
C ASN A 239 11.82 4.50 -3.85
N ILE A 240 10.70 5.18 -3.99
CA ILE A 240 9.78 5.02 -5.10
C ILE A 240 9.47 6.39 -5.70
N GLY A 241 9.62 6.50 -7.01
CA GLY A 241 9.29 7.67 -7.81
C GLY A 241 8.24 7.36 -8.87
N SER A 242 7.74 8.40 -9.54
CA SER A 242 6.77 8.24 -10.65
C SER A 242 7.32 7.36 -11.77
N GLY A 243 8.62 7.44 -12.07
CA GLY A 243 9.28 6.56 -13.03
C GLY A 243 9.20 5.08 -12.68
N ASP A 244 9.37 4.73 -11.40
CA ASP A 244 9.30 3.34 -10.94
C ASP A 244 7.90 2.73 -11.14
N ILE A 245 6.85 3.54 -10.98
CA ILE A 245 5.46 3.12 -11.21
C ILE A 245 5.20 2.97 -12.71
N ILE A 246 5.67 3.92 -13.53
CA ILE A 246 5.53 3.88 -14.99
C ILE A 246 6.30 2.69 -15.59
N GLU A 247 7.49 2.38 -15.06
CA GLU A 247 8.28 1.20 -15.44
C GLU A 247 7.72 -0.11 -14.87
N VAL A 248 6.66 -0.04 -14.10
CA VAL A 248 6.00 -1.18 -13.46
C VAL A 248 7.01 -2.00 -12.64
N ARG A 249 7.65 -1.36 -11.65
CA ARG A 249 8.48 -2.06 -10.66
C ARG A 249 7.58 -2.69 -9.59
N GLU A 250 7.18 -3.92 -9.82
CA GLU A 250 6.11 -4.62 -9.11
C GLU A 250 6.30 -4.66 -7.60
N HIS A 251 7.53 -4.90 -7.13
CA HIS A 251 7.83 -4.98 -5.69
C HIS A 251 7.64 -3.63 -4.97
N LEU A 252 7.92 -2.51 -5.66
CA LEU A 252 7.70 -1.16 -5.12
C LEU A 252 6.20 -0.82 -5.10
N ILE A 253 5.50 -1.14 -6.20
CA ILE A 253 4.06 -0.93 -6.31
C ILE A 253 3.32 -1.76 -5.25
N LEU A 254 3.68 -3.05 -5.08
CA LEU A 254 3.07 -3.91 -4.06
C LEU A 254 3.30 -3.35 -2.64
N GLY A 255 4.51 -2.85 -2.39
CA GLY A 255 4.83 -2.20 -1.12
C GLY A 255 4.00 -0.94 -0.86
N LEU A 256 3.77 -0.11 -1.90
CA LEU A 256 2.92 1.08 -1.80
C LEU A 256 1.45 0.70 -1.59
N ILE A 257 0.92 -0.24 -2.37
CA ILE A 257 -0.45 -0.76 -2.22
C ILE A 257 -0.68 -1.25 -0.79
N TRP A 258 0.26 -2.03 -0.24
CA TRP A 258 0.15 -2.49 1.14
C TRP A 258 0.04 -1.35 2.13
N GLN A 259 0.85 -0.31 1.99
CA GLN A 259 0.80 0.82 2.91
C GLN A 259 -0.51 1.59 2.83
N ILE A 260 -1.06 1.76 1.62
CA ILE A 260 -2.36 2.43 1.41
C ILE A 260 -3.47 1.59 2.06
N ILE A 261 -3.54 0.28 1.77
CA ILE A 261 -4.52 -0.63 2.37
C ILE A 261 -4.40 -0.63 3.91
N ARG A 262 -3.17 -0.77 4.43
CA ARG A 262 -2.91 -0.71 5.86
C ARG A 262 -3.43 0.60 6.48
N ARG A 263 -3.21 1.74 5.81
CA ARG A 263 -3.70 3.04 6.29
C ARG A 263 -5.22 3.08 6.35
N GLY A 264 -5.91 2.60 5.32
CA GLY A 264 -7.38 2.55 5.29
C GLY A 264 -7.97 1.62 6.35
N LEU A 265 -7.36 0.45 6.56
CA LEU A 265 -7.81 -0.51 7.57
C LEU A 265 -7.59 0.00 9.00
N LEU A 266 -6.40 0.52 9.29
CA LEU A 266 -6.02 0.96 10.63
C LEU A 266 -6.55 2.35 10.96
N GLY A 267 -6.83 3.20 9.97
CA GLY A 267 -7.41 4.52 10.17
C GLY A 267 -8.83 4.52 10.73
N LYS A 268 -9.52 3.37 10.66
CA LYS A 268 -10.84 3.18 11.26
C LYS A 268 -10.77 2.80 12.74
N ILE A 269 -9.57 2.49 13.27
CA ILE A 269 -9.36 2.18 14.68
C ILE A 269 -9.12 3.49 15.43
N ASP A 270 -10.20 4.21 15.65
CA ASP A 270 -10.21 5.53 16.27
C ASP A 270 -11.32 5.58 17.32
N ILE A 271 -11.02 6.18 18.47
CA ILE A 271 -11.99 6.30 19.56
C ILE A 271 -13.21 7.17 19.19
N LYS A 272 -13.06 8.08 18.23
CA LYS A 272 -14.17 8.89 17.70
C LYS A 272 -15.17 8.04 16.91
N LEU A 273 -14.68 7.03 16.19
CA LEU A 273 -15.50 6.09 15.43
C LEU A 273 -15.97 4.93 16.31
N HIS A 274 -15.14 4.52 17.28
CA HIS A 274 -15.35 3.40 18.17
C HIS A 274 -15.12 3.81 19.63
N PRO A 275 -16.03 4.58 20.26
CA PRO A 275 -15.90 4.99 21.66
C PRO A 275 -15.70 3.83 22.63
N GLU A 276 -16.25 2.65 22.28
CA GLU A 276 -16.10 1.40 23.03
C GLU A 276 -14.66 0.92 23.20
N LEU A 277 -13.70 1.46 22.42
CA LEU A 277 -12.26 1.22 22.62
C LEU A 277 -11.78 1.62 24.02
N TYR A 278 -12.51 2.51 24.70
CA TYR A 278 -12.26 2.87 26.10
C TYR A 278 -12.20 1.63 27.01
N ARG A 279 -12.93 0.55 26.68
CA ARG A 279 -12.90 -0.73 27.42
C ARG A 279 -11.55 -1.46 27.37
N LEU A 280 -10.63 -1.02 26.50
CA LEU A 280 -9.30 -1.60 26.36
C LEU A 280 -8.22 -0.87 27.16
N LEU A 281 -8.59 0.17 27.92
CA LEU A 281 -7.67 0.83 28.86
C LEU A 281 -7.24 -0.17 29.95
N GLU A 282 -5.99 -0.08 30.35
CA GLU A 282 -5.45 -0.79 31.53
C GLU A 282 -5.65 0.06 32.78
N ASP A 283 -5.70 -0.58 33.96
CA ASP A 283 -6.10 0.06 35.23
C ASP A 283 -5.25 1.30 35.61
N ASP A 284 -3.96 1.31 35.21
CA ASP A 284 -3.01 2.39 35.49
C ASP A 284 -2.77 3.33 34.30
N GLU A 285 -3.56 3.24 33.22
CA GLU A 285 -3.35 3.97 31.98
C GLU A 285 -4.35 5.12 31.83
N THR A 286 -3.86 6.28 31.43
CA THR A 286 -4.73 7.40 31.05
C THR A 286 -5.23 7.26 29.61
N LEU A 287 -6.40 7.85 29.29
CA LEU A 287 -6.94 7.88 27.93
C LEU A 287 -5.91 8.46 26.93
N GLU A 288 -5.18 9.51 27.31
CA GLU A 288 -4.15 10.12 26.48
C GLU A 288 -3.01 9.14 26.14
N GLN A 289 -2.56 8.35 27.12
CA GLN A 289 -1.53 7.33 26.90
C GLN A 289 -2.02 6.24 25.94
N PHE A 290 -3.28 5.81 26.11
CA PHE A 290 -3.91 4.83 25.23
C PHE A 290 -4.03 5.35 23.79
N LEU A 291 -4.43 6.59 23.57
CA LEU A 291 -4.57 7.19 22.25
C LEU A 291 -3.24 7.40 21.51
N ARG A 292 -2.12 7.39 22.24
CA ARG A 292 -0.78 7.43 21.65
C ARG A 292 -0.27 6.07 21.15
N LEU A 293 -0.98 4.99 21.49
CA LEU A 293 -0.59 3.66 21.03
C LEU A 293 -0.73 3.52 19.51
N PRO A 294 0.22 2.84 18.85
CA PRO A 294 0.04 2.45 17.47
C PRO A 294 -1.24 1.61 17.31
N PRO A 295 -2.00 1.77 16.22
CA PRO A 295 -3.23 1.02 15.98
C PRO A 295 -3.06 -0.50 16.07
N GLU A 296 -1.88 -1.02 15.72
CA GLU A 296 -1.55 -2.44 15.84
C GLU A 296 -1.54 -2.91 17.31
N GLN A 297 -1.08 -2.05 18.22
CA GLN A 297 -1.11 -2.35 19.66
C GLN A 297 -2.54 -2.35 20.21
N ILE A 298 -3.37 -1.43 19.71
CA ILE A 298 -4.79 -1.41 20.05
C ILE A 298 -5.48 -2.69 19.58
N LEU A 299 -5.18 -3.16 18.35
CA LEU A 299 -5.69 -4.44 17.84
C LEU A 299 -5.21 -5.64 18.66
N LEU A 300 -3.96 -5.66 19.12
CA LEU A 300 -3.46 -6.72 19.99
C LEU A 300 -4.20 -6.72 21.34
N ARG A 301 -4.46 -5.55 21.93
CA ARG A 301 -5.26 -5.42 23.15
C ARG A 301 -6.69 -5.91 22.94
N TRP A 302 -7.33 -5.50 21.84
CA TRP A 302 -8.66 -5.95 21.45
C TRP A 302 -8.75 -7.47 21.32
N PHE A 303 -7.79 -8.05 20.62
CA PHE A 303 -7.72 -9.51 20.45
C PHE A 303 -7.61 -10.20 21.81
N ASN A 304 -6.68 -9.76 22.65
CA ASN A 304 -6.45 -10.32 23.98
C ASN A 304 -7.64 -10.10 24.94
N TYR A 305 -8.35 -8.99 24.83
CA TYR A 305 -9.59 -8.73 25.55
C TYR A 305 -10.63 -9.84 25.29
N HIS A 306 -10.86 -10.16 24.02
CA HIS A 306 -11.79 -11.21 23.63
C HIS A 306 -11.31 -12.61 24.04
N LEU A 307 -10.01 -12.90 23.94
CA LEU A 307 -9.46 -14.17 24.42
C LEU A 307 -9.63 -14.32 25.95
N LYS A 308 -9.40 -13.26 26.70
CA LYS A 308 -9.61 -13.24 28.17
C LYS A 308 -11.08 -13.49 28.52
N ASN A 309 -12.00 -12.81 27.85
CA ASN A 309 -13.45 -12.99 28.06
C ASN A 309 -13.94 -14.38 27.68
N ALA A 310 -13.28 -15.02 26.70
CA ALA A 310 -13.54 -16.42 26.33
C ALA A 310 -12.95 -17.46 27.32
N GLY A 311 -12.25 -17.02 28.37
CA GLY A 311 -11.53 -17.89 29.31
C GLY A 311 -10.30 -18.57 28.72
N TRP A 312 -9.75 -18.04 27.61
CA TRP A 312 -8.60 -18.63 26.93
C TRP A 312 -7.28 -18.21 27.56
N GLN A 313 -6.39 -19.16 27.82
CA GLN A 313 -5.14 -18.92 28.57
C GLN A 313 -4.03 -18.30 27.73
N ARG A 314 -4.07 -18.49 26.41
CA ARG A 314 -3.02 -17.96 25.50
C ARG A 314 -3.27 -16.50 25.20
N ARG A 315 -2.18 -15.75 25.02
CA ARG A 315 -2.20 -14.35 24.59
C ARG A 315 -1.52 -14.23 23.22
N VAL A 316 -1.90 -13.20 22.49
CA VAL A 316 -1.31 -12.81 21.21
C VAL A 316 -0.44 -11.59 21.43
N THR A 317 0.82 -11.65 21.05
CA THR A 317 1.79 -10.55 21.11
C THR A 317 2.20 -10.07 19.73
N ASN A 318 1.93 -10.87 18.70
CA ASN A 318 2.20 -10.56 17.29
C ASN A 318 1.22 -11.26 16.35
N PHE A 319 1.03 -10.68 15.16
CA PHE A 319 0.17 -11.24 14.10
C PHE A 319 0.94 -12.18 13.16
N SER A 320 1.86 -13.00 13.71
CA SER A 320 2.62 -13.96 12.94
C SER A 320 2.72 -15.29 13.69
N GLY A 321 3.71 -15.48 14.57
CA GLY A 321 3.93 -16.73 15.29
C GLY A 321 2.76 -17.17 16.16
N ASP A 322 2.08 -16.22 16.82
CA ASP A 322 1.05 -16.49 17.81
C ASP A 322 -0.31 -16.88 17.21
N VAL A 323 -0.50 -16.65 15.91
CA VAL A 323 -1.79 -16.88 15.23
C VAL A 323 -1.75 -18.02 14.20
N LYS A 324 -0.55 -18.48 13.82
CA LYS A 324 -0.35 -19.43 12.70
C LYS A 324 -0.97 -20.81 12.90
N ASP A 325 -1.23 -21.22 14.14
CA ASP A 325 -1.87 -22.50 14.43
C ASP A 325 -3.41 -22.44 14.36
N GLY A 326 -3.98 -21.23 14.20
CA GLY A 326 -5.43 -21.01 14.06
C GLY A 326 -6.24 -21.16 15.36
N GLU A 327 -5.63 -21.53 16.51
CA GLU A 327 -6.36 -21.71 17.76
C GLU A 327 -6.90 -20.40 18.30
N ASN A 328 -6.04 -19.38 18.37
CA ASN A 328 -6.43 -18.05 18.84
C ASN A 328 -7.53 -17.44 17.95
N TYR A 329 -7.48 -17.63 16.63
CA TYR A 329 -8.56 -17.21 15.72
C TYR A 329 -9.86 -17.96 15.94
N THR A 330 -9.78 -19.27 16.19
CA THR A 330 -10.97 -20.06 16.49
C THR A 330 -11.72 -19.53 17.70
N VAL A 331 -10.97 -19.22 18.78
CA VAL A 331 -11.54 -18.67 20.01
C VAL A 331 -12.07 -17.27 19.79
N LEU A 332 -11.33 -16.41 19.10
CA LEU A 332 -11.76 -15.03 18.79
C LEU A 332 -13.08 -15.03 17.99
N LEU A 333 -13.16 -15.76 16.89
CA LEU A 333 -14.36 -15.81 16.06
C LEU A 333 -15.58 -16.36 16.81
N ASN A 334 -15.36 -17.40 17.64
CA ASN A 334 -16.43 -17.91 18.50
C ASN A 334 -16.87 -16.91 19.56
N GLN A 335 -15.93 -16.13 20.14
CA GLN A 335 -16.26 -15.10 21.13
C GLN A 335 -17.04 -13.94 20.51
N LEU A 336 -16.71 -13.55 19.28
CA LEU A 336 -17.40 -12.48 18.55
C LEU A 336 -18.83 -12.90 18.12
N LYS A 337 -19.00 -14.15 17.66
CA LYS A 337 -20.26 -14.68 17.15
C LYS A 337 -20.44 -16.15 17.57
N PRO A 338 -20.80 -16.43 18.83
CA PRO A 338 -20.89 -17.80 19.36
C PRO A 338 -21.92 -18.67 18.66
N ASP A 339 -23.01 -18.06 18.18
CA ASP A 339 -24.12 -18.78 17.52
C ASP A 339 -23.77 -19.23 16.09
N ILE A 340 -22.77 -18.61 15.47
CA ILE A 340 -22.40 -18.81 14.07
C ILE A 340 -21.05 -19.51 13.95
N CYS A 341 -20.06 -19.09 14.75
CA CYS A 341 -18.69 -19.57 14.67
C CYS A 341 -18.44 -20.64 15.74
N SER A 342 -18.19 -21.87 15.31
CA SER A 342 -17.97 -22.98 16.24
C SER A 342 -16.52 -23.10 16.67
N ARG A 343 -16.27 -23.74 17.85
CA ARG A 343 -14.92 -24.11 18.32
C ARG A 343 -14.41 -25.44 17.76
N ALA A 344 -15.12 -26.05 16.82
CA ALA A 344 -14.74 -27.33 16.20
C ALA A 344 -13.29 -27.33 15.62
N PRO A 345 -12.76 -26.23 15.04
CA PRO A 345 -11.40 -26.21 14.53
C PRO A 345 -10.33 -26.57 15.57
N LEU A 346 -10.58 -26.35 16.88
CA LEU A 346 -9.65 -26.74 17.95
C LEU A 346 -9.40 -28.26 18.03
N GLN A 347 -10.33 -29.07 17.53
CA GLN A 347 -10.22 -30.53 17.50
C GLN A 347 -9.43 -31.05 16.30
N THR A 348 -9.19 -30.21 15.29
CA THR A 348 -8.50 -30.58 14.07
C THR A 348 -6.99 -30.49 14.25
N ARG A 349 -6.27 -31.59 14.03
CA ARG A 349 -4.81 -31.66 14.22
C ARG A 349 -4.02 -31.08 13.05
N ASP A 350 -4.52 -31.27 11.83
CA ASP A 350 -3.87 -30.73 10.64
C ASP A 350 -4.04 -29.22 10.59
N LEU A 351 -2.91 -28.49 10.47
CA LEU A 351 -2.90 -27.03 10.52
C LEU A 351 -3.59 -26.37 9.33
N HIS A 352 -3.43 -26.93 8.12
CA HIS A 352 -4.08 -26.37 6.93
C HIS A 352 -5.59 -26.61 6.95
N GLN A 353 -6.02 -27.80 7.38
CA GLN A 353 -7.44 -28.10 7.55
C GLN A 353 -8.07 -27.23 8.65
N ARG A 354 -7.35 -27.04 9.78
CA ARG A 354 -7.80 -26.12 10.83
C ARG A 354 -7.92 -24.69 10.31
N ALA A 355 -6.91 -24.21 9.59
CA ALA A 355 -6.91 -22.88 9.00
C ALA A 355 -8.10 -22.68 8.04
N GLU A 356 -8.39 -23.67 7.19
CA GLU A 356 -9.56 -23.64 6.31
C GLU A 356 -10.87 -23.55 7.10
N GLN A 357 -11.02 -24.35 8.17
CA GLN A 357 -12.22 -24.30 9.04
C GLN A 357 -12.35 -22.95 9.77
N VAL A 358 -11.24 -22.33 10.17
CA VAL A 358 -11.22 -20.97 10.74
C VAL A 358 -11.74 -19.97 9.71
N LEU A 359 -11.24 -20.03 8.48
CA LEU A 359 -11.66 -19.12 7.40
C LEU A 359 -13.10 -19.37 6.98
N GLN A 360 -13.61 -20.62 7.03
CA GLN A 360 -15.04 -20.92 6.85
C GLN A 360 -15.92 -20.31 7.95
N ASN A 361 -15.44 -20.26 9.20
CA ASN A 361 -16.13 -19.52 10.24
C ASN A 361 -16.14 -18.02 9.96
N ALA A 362 -15.01 -17.45 9.51
CA ALA A 362 -14.93 -16.05 9.11
C ALA A 362 -15.83 -15.72 7.91
N GLU A 363 -15.99 -16.65 6.96
CA GLU A 363 -16.89 -16.53 5.81
C GLU A 363 -18.36 -16.39 6.20
N LYS A 364 -18.80 -17.13 7.21
CA LYS A 364 -20.18 -17.06 7.72
C LYS A 364 -20.56 -15.68 8.30
N ILE A 365 -19.57 -14.86 8.61
CA ILE A 365 -19.70 -13.49 9.13
C ILE A 365 -19.16 -12.43 8.16
N ASP A 366 -19.03 -12.78 6.88
CA ASP A 366 -18.54 -11.93 5.79
C ASP A 366 -17.13 -11.35 6.00
N CYS A 367 -16.29 -12.05 6.78
CA CYS A 367 -14.94 -11.60 7.14
C CYS A 367 -13.82 -12.43 6.52
N ARG A 368 -14.09 -13.33 5.58
CA ARG A 368 -13.06 -14.09 4.86
C ARG A 368 -12.38 -13.22 3.81
N LYS A 369 -11.46 -12.35 4.28
CA LYS A 369 -10.68 -11.43 3.45
C LYS A 369 -9.20 -11.53 3.81
N PHE A 370 -8.31 -11.27 2.87
CA PHE A 370 -6.86 -11.20 3.01
C PHE A 370 -6.13 -12.51 3.34
N LEU A 371 -6.77 -13.49 3.97
CA LEU A 371 -6.10 -14.72 4.38
C LEU A 371 -6.53 -15.93 3.55
N THR A 372 -5.53 -16.72 3.18
CA THR A 372 -5.66 -18.11 2.73
C THR A 372 -5.21 -19.05 3.84
N PRO A 373 -5.55 -20.36 3.81
CA PRO A 373 -5.05 -21.34 4.78
C PRO A 373 -3.52 -21.37 4.82
N THR A 374 -2.88 -21.25 3.66
CA THR A 374 -1.41 -21.25 3.52
C THR A 374 -0.79 -20.02 4.18
N ALA A 375 -1.34 -18.82 3.93
CA ALA A 375 -0.88 -17.57 4.52
C ALA A 375 -1.03 -17.55 6.05
N LEU A 376 -2.13 -18.11 6.56
CA LEU A 376 -2.38 -18.24 7.99
C LEU A 376 -1.33 -19.14 8.63
N VAL A 377 -1.12 -20.35 8.10
CA VAL A 377 -0.14 -21.33 8.62
C VAL A 377 1.30 -20.82 8.47
N ALA A 378 1.60 -20.11 7.39
CA ALA A 378 2.89 -19.44 7.21
C ALA A 378 3.12 -18.30 8.22
N GLY A 379 2.05 -17.76 8.80
CA GLY A 379 2.10 -16.63 9.73
C GLY A 379 2.50 -15.32 9.05
N ASN A 380 1.97 -15.05 7.83
CA ASN A 380 2.25 -13.81 7.11
C ASN A 380 1.75 -12.60 7.91
N PRO A 381 2.65 -11.71 8.42
CA PRO A 381 2.26 -10.66 9.34
C PRO A 381 1.36 -9.60 8.71
N LYS A 382 1.52 -9.29 7.43
CA LYS A 382 0.70 -8.29 6.73
C LYS A 382 -0.73 -8.78 6.53
N LEU A 383 -0.88 -10.01 6.03
CA LEU A 383 -2.19 -10.58 5.75
C LEU A 383 -2.96 -10.89 7.04
N ASN A 384 -2.28 -11.36 8.09
CA ASN A 384 -2.89 -11.54 9.40
C ASN A 384 -3.32 -10.20 10.02
N LEU A 385 -2.48 -9.16 9.94
CA LEU A 385 -2.85 -7.82 10.41
C LEU A 385 -4.08 -7.29 9.66
N ALA A 386 -4.10 -7.41 8.34
CA ALA A 386 -5.24 -6.97 7.51
C ALA A 386 -6.52 -7.73 7.87
N PHE A 387 -6.43 -9.04 8.09
CA PHE A 387 -7.56 -9.87 8.50
C PHE A 387 -8.11 -9.43 9.87
N VAL A 388 -7.23 -9.23 10.87
CA VAL A 388 -7.65 -8.80 12.22
C VAL A 388 -8.23 -7.39 12.20
N ALA A 389 -7.63 -6.46 11.44
CA ALA A 389 -8.17 -5.12 11.27
C ALA A 389 -9.55 -5.14 10.59
N ASN A 390 -9.75 -5.99 9.58
CA ASN A 390 -11.06 -6.18 8.96
C ASN A 390 -12.09 -6.77 9.94
N LEU A 391 -11.70 -7.74 10.77
CA LEU A 391 -12.57 -8.29 11.82
C LEU A 391 -13.00 -7.21 12.81
N PHE A 392 -12.06 -6.41 13.31
CA PHE A 392 -12.37 -5.29 14.21
C PHE A 392 -13.33 -4.31 13.56
N ASN A 393 -13.05 -3.86 12.34
CA ASN A 393 -13.87 -2.86 11.63
C ASN A 393 -15.30 -3.32 11.34
N THR A 394 -15.53 -4.64 11.26
CA THR A 394 -16.85 -5.21 10.98
C THR A 394 -17.55 -5.73 12.22
N HIS A 395 -16.79 -6.25 13.19
CA HIS A 395 -17.28 -6.89 14.40
C HIS A 395 -16.43 -6.53 15.61
N PRO A 396 -16.45 -5.29 16.10
CA PRO A 396 -15.65 -4.90 17.27
C PRO A 396 -16.02 -5.71 18.52
N GLY A 397 -17.29 -6.08 18.70
CA GLY A 397 -17.75 -6.96 19.77
C GLY A 397 -17.49 -6.42 21.18
N LEU A 398 -17.23 -5.13 21.32
CA LEU A 398 -17.02 -4.47 22.59
C LEU A 398 -18.37 -4.03 23.19
N GLU A 399 -18.48 -4.06 24.51
CA GLU A 399 -19.68 -3.62 25.20
C GLU A 399 -19.84 -2.10 25.11
N ALA A 400 -21.08 -1.64 24.95
CA ALA A 400 -21.39 -0.22 24.94
C ALA A 400 -20.91 0.46 26.23
N LEU A 401 -20.49 1.71 26.10
CA LEU A 401 -20.04 2.51 27.23
C LEU A 401 -21.20 2.97 28.12
N SER A 402 -20.91 3.16 29.39
CA SER A 402 -21.79 3.92 30.31
C SER A 402 -21.86 5.39 29.91
N GLU A 403 -22.90 6.10 30.32
CA GLU A 403 -23.01 7.55 30.07
C GLU A 403 -21.86 8.34 30.75
N GLU A 404 -21.34 7.84 31.87
CA GLU A 404 -20.23 8.43 32.61
C GLU A 404 -18.92 8.32 31.81
N ASP A 405 -18.63 7.14 31.20
CA ASP A 405 -17.46 6.92 30.38
C ASP A 405 -17.52 7.75 29.07
N LYS A 406 -18.70 7.89 28.47
CA LYS A 406 -18.93 8.75 27.31
C LYS A 406 -18.62 10.22 27.61
N ALA A 407 -19.09 10.72 28.75
CA ALA A 407 -18.84 12.09 29.17
C ALA A 407 -17.35 12.40 29.32
N GLN A 408 -16.54 11.43 29.82
CA GLN A 408 -15.09 11.60 29.92
C GLN A 408 -14.41 11.70 28.54
N ILE A 409 -14.89 10.93 27.54
CA ILE A 409 -14.37 10.98 26.18
C ILE A 409 -14.75 12.30 25.50
N GLU A 410 -16.00 12.75 25.67
CA GLU A 410 -16.50 14.02 25.12
C GLU A 410 -15.74 15.23 25.70
N ASP A 411 -15.47 15.23 26.99
CA ASP A 411 -14.68 16.29 27.65
C ASP A 411 -13.24 16.34 27.10
N PHE A 412 -12.61 15.19 26.92
CA PHE A 412 -11.28 15.09 26.37
C PHE A 412 -11.22 15.59 24.91
N ASP A 413 -12.20 15.20 24.10
CA ASP A 413 -12.28 15.62 22.69
C ASP A 413 -12.57 17.13 22.57
N ALA A 414 -13.45 17.67 23.42
CA ALA A 414 -13.76 19.11 23.46
C ALA A 414 -12.54 19.97 23.82
N GLU A 415 -11.65 19.49 24.68
CA GLU A 415 -10.42 20.20 25.05
C GLU A 415 -9.42 20.20 23.89
N GLY A 416 -9.17 19.05 23.27
CA GLY A 416 -8.29 18.94 22.10
C GLY A 416 -8.80 19.73 20.89
N GLU A 417 -10.10 19.73 20.62
CA GLU A 417 -10.72 20.53 19.57
C GLU A 417 -10.63 22.05 19.84
N ARG A 418 -10.77 22.45 21.08
CA ARG A 418 -10.65 23.86 21.47
C ARG A 418 -9.24 24.39 21.19
N GLU A 419 -8.22 23.66 21.58
CA GLU A 419 -6.82 24.01 21.31
C GLU A 419 -6.54 24.04 19.80
N ALA A 420 -6.90 22.99 19.06
CA ALA A 420 -6.74 22.93 17.62
C ALA A 420 -7.44 24.10 16.92
N ARG A 421 -8.64 24.48 17.36
CA ARG A 421 -9.40 25.61 16.84
C ARG A 421 -8.72 26.95 17.12
N VAL A 422 -8.15 27.15 18.31
CA VAL A 422 -7.40 28.36 18.64
C VAL A 422 -6.17 28.50 17.74
N PHE A 423 -5.41 27.42 17.55
CA PHE A 423 -4.24 27.41 16.66
C PHE A 423 -4.63 27.62 15.19
N THR A 424 -5.73 27.01 14.73
CA THR A 424 -6.26 27.22 13.37
C THR A 424 -6.62 28.69 13.13
N LEU A 425 -7.36 29.31 14.06
CA LEU A 425 -7.72 30.73 13.99
C LEU A 425 -6.48 31.63 14.01
N TRP A 426 -5.49 31.29 14.82
CA TRP A 426 -4.23 32.02 14.86
C TRP A 426 -3.45 31.91 13.56
N LEU A 427 -3.32 30.70 12.98
CA LEU A 427 -2.68 30.52 11.68
C LEU A 427 -3.39 31.33 10.59
N ASN A 428 -4.71 31.27 10.53
CA ASN A 428 -5.48 32.01 9.53
C ASN A 428 -5.39 33.53 9.74
N SER A 429 -5.15 34.01 10.95
CA SER A 429 -4.90 35.43 11.23
C SER A 429 -3.56 35.94 10.66
N LEU A 430 -2.68 35.03 10.25
CA LEU A 430 -1.41 35.35 9.57
C LEU A 430 -1.54 35.39 8.04
N ASP A 431 -2.76 35.39 7.50
CA ASP A 431 -3.05 35.37 6.05
C ASP A 431 -2.36 34.21 5.31
N VAL A 432 -2.35 33.01 5.90
CA VAL A 432 -1.84 31.79 5.26
C VAL A 432 -2.75 31.37 4.12
N THR A 433 -2.16 30.95 3.01
CA THR A 433 -2.90 30.46 1.85
C THR A 433 -2.35 29.06 1.46
N PRO A 434 -3.20 28.04 1.35
CA PRO A 434 -4.67 28.05 1.55
C PRO A 434 -5.08 28.28 3.02
N VAL A 435 -6.33 28.65 3.26
CA VAL A 435 -6.90 28.78 4.61
C VAL A 435 -6.88 27.42 5.30
N VAL A 436 -6.40 27.38 6.54
CA VAL A 436 -6.36 26.15 7.35
C VAL A 436 -7.74 25.90 7.94
N HIS A 437 -8.32 24.74 7.67
CA HIS A 437 -9.61 24.30 8.24
C HIS A 437 -9.41 23.27 9.36
N SER A 438 -8.48 22.34 9.16
CA SER A 438 -8.07 21.34 10.17
C SER A 438 -6.58 21.49 10.45
N LEU A 439 -6.24 21.75 11.74
CA LEU A 439 -4.86 21.95 12.15
C LEU A 439 -3.95 20.75 11.80
N PHE A 440 -4.44 19.54 12.04
CA PHE A 440 -3.66 18.32 11.89
C PHE A 440 -3.64 17.81 10.45
N ASP A 441 -4.75 17.92 9.71
CA ASP A 441 -4.86 17.39 8.36
C ASP A 441 -4.20 18.32 7.34
N ASP A 442 -4.48 19.62 7.44
CA ASP A 442 -3.93 20.61 6.51
C ASP A 442 -2.42 20.83 6.72
N LEU A 443 -1.91 20.67 7.96
CA LEU A 443 -0.48 20.79 8.25
C LEU A 443 0.35 19.56 7.83
N ARG A 444 -0.27 18.41 7.58
CA ARG A 444 0.40 17.23 7.01
C ARG A 444 0.80 17.43 5.55
N GLY A 445 0.04 18.22 4.79
CA GLY A 445 0.32 18.54 3.40
C GLY A 445 1.46 19.55 3.25
N ARG A 446 2.28 19.42 2.19
CA ARG A 446 3.38 20.36 1.89
C ARG A 446 2.92 21.74 1.40
N GLU A 447 1.65 21.97 1.18
CA GLU A 447 1.14 23.18 0.53
C GLU A 447 1.17 24.44 1.40
N LEU A 448 1.33 24.32 2.71
CA LEU A 448 1.51 25.47 3.61
C LEU A 448 2.83 26.24 3.39
N HIS A 449 3.66 25.88 2.42
CA HIS A 449 4.85 26.64 2.05
C HIS A 449 4.60 27.88 1.21
N ARG A 450 3.36 28.14 0.79
CA ARG A 450 2.99 29.39 0.13
C ARG A 450 2.34 30.36 1.10
N ILE A 451 3.10 30.83 2.05
CA ILE A 451 2.77 32.09 2.69
C ILE A 451 3.05 33.18 1.67
N SER A 452 1.99 33.72 1.08
CA SER A 452 2.08 34.86 0.20
C SER A 452 2.64 36.04 1.00
N SER A 453 3.93 36.29 0.90
CA SER A 453 4.52 37.42 1.57
C SER A 453 5.45 38.21 0.67
N LYS A 454 4.99 39.34 0.24
CA LYS A 454 5.85 40.47 -0.03
C LYS A 454 6.19 41.25 1.27
N ARG A 455 5.67 40.88 2.46
CA ARG A 455 5.90 41.60 3.73
C ARG A 455 6.42 40.77 4.92
N TYR A 456 6.50 39.41 4.81
CA TYR A 456 6.82 38.53 5.95
C TYR A 456 7.90 37.48 5.65
N SER A 457 8.76 37.73 4.67
CA SER A 457 9.72 36.70 4.19
C SER A 457 10.76 36.27 5.24
N CYS A 458 10.95 37.00 6.32
CA CYS A 458 11.94 36.68 7.36
C CYS A 458 11.35 35.93 8.58
N ILE A 459 10.03 36.08 8.83
CA ILE A 459 9.37 35.47 9.99
C ILE A 459 8.82 34.07 9.62
N SER A 460 8.35 33.90 8.37
CA SER A 460 7.64 32.71 7.94
C SER A 460 8.51 31.45 7.87
N SER A 461 9.74 31.54 7.38
CA SER A 461 10.60 30.37 7.24
C SER A 461 11.13 29.82 8.58
N ARG A 462 11.38 30.72 9.56
CA ARG A 462 11.85 30.29 10.88
C ARG A 462 10.72 29.85 11.81
N LEU A 463 9.56 30.51 11.73
CA LEU A 463 8.40 30.15 12.56
C LEU A 463 7.73 28.84 12.09
N ALA A 464 7.57 28.67 10.77
CA ALA A 464 7.06 27.42 10.21
C ALA A 464 8.01 26.23 10.46
N ILE A 465 9.32 26.46 10.43
CA ILE A 465 10.31 25.43 10.77
C ILE A 465 10.28 25.11 12.26
N ASN A 466 10.13 26.10 13.14
CA ASN A 466 10.09 25.88 14.58
C ASN A 466 8.78 25.23 15.03
N ILE A 467 7.62 25.67 14.54
CA ILE A 467 6.33 25.05 14.84
C ILE A 467 6.31 23.61 14.30
N ARG A 468 6.85 23.37 13.12
CA ARG A 468 6.97 22.03 12.56
C ARG A 468 7.94 21.15 13.35
N CYS A 469 9.04 21.73 13.86
CA CYS A 469 9.99 21.02 14.71
C CYS A 469 9.38 20.67 16.07
N GLU A 470 8.63 21.56 16.71
CA GLU A 470 7.99 21.33 18.01
C GLU A 470 6.77 20.40 17.90
N ILE A 471 5.92 20.57 16.88
CA ILE A 471 4.80 19.67 16.62
C ILE A 471 5.31 18.28 16.18
N CYS A 472 6.31 18.20 15.29
CA CYS A 472 6.91 16.93 14.90
C CYS A 472 7.75 16.30 16.01
N GLN A 473 8.37 17.06 16.90
CA GLN A 473 9.07 16.55 18.08
C GLN A 473 8.07 16.10 19.18
N SER A 474 6.97 16.81 19.36
CA SER A 474 5.88 16.39 20.24
C SER A 474 5.16 15.13 19.73
N ILE A 475 5.05 14.97 18.40
CA ILE A 475 4.51 13.77 17.77
C ILE A 475 5.56 12.62 17.74
N ALA A 476 6.85 12.94 17.68
CA ALA A 476 7.93 11.96 17.55
C ALA A 476 8.60 11.56 18.88
N SER A 477 8.48 12.34 19.93
CA SER A 477 9.07 12.08 21.24
C SER A 477 8.01 12.07 22.34
N SER A 478 7.52 10.89 22.64
CA SER A 478 6.54 10.59 23.72
C SER A 478 7.13 10.69 25.12
N THR A 479 7.99 11.68 25.42
CA THR A 479 8.56 11.85 26.77
C THR A 479 8.87 13.31 27.12
N VAL A 480 7.92 14.22 26.93
CA VAL A 480 8.04 15.56 27.50
C VAL A 480 6.74 15.91 28.24
N GLU A 481 6.83 15.92 29.57
CA GLU A 481 5.78 16.45 30.44
C GLU A 481 5.43 17.88 30.06
N TYR A 482 4.15 18.10 29.72
CA TYR A 482 3.55 19.42 29.49
C TYR A 482 3.31 20.18 30.81
N ARG A 483 4.29 20.29 31.68
CA ARG A 483 4.23 21.22 32.80
C ARG A 483 5.02 22.48 32.46
N ASP A 484 4.30 23.62 32.36
CA ASP A 484 4.79 24.99 32.28
C ASP A 484 5.12 25.59 30.90
N VAL A 485 4.27 25.43 29.88
CA VAL A 485 4.25 26.37 28.76
C VAL A 485 3.26 27.50 29.05
N LYS A 486 3.75 28.57 29.64
CA LYS A 486 2.96 29.82 29.80
C LYS A 486 3.10 30.66 28.53
N PHE A 487 2.04 30.71 27.73
CA PHE A 487 1.93 31.68 26.64
C PHE A 487 1.60 33.07 27.20
N GLY A 488 2.47 34.03 26.97
CA GLY A 488 2.22 35.42 27.34
C GLY A 488 2.11 36.30 26.10
N LEU A 489 0.93 36.84 25.84
CA LEU A 489 0.76 37.93 24.89
C LEU A 489 0.89 39.23 25.64
N TRP A 490 1.86 40.08 25.24
CA TRP A 490 1.93 41.44 25.75
C TRP A 490 1.86 42.46 24.61
N THR A 491 1.16 43.56 24.85
CA THR A 491 1.05 44.66 23.91
C THR A 491 1.74 45.89 24.54
N ARG A 492 2.74 46.45 23.87
CA ARG A 492 3.33 47.71 24.22
C ARG A 492 2.90 48.79 23.23
N SER A 493 2.27 49.83 23.74
CA SER A 493 1.86 50.98 22.94
C SER A 493 2.86 52.10 23.10
N GLU A 494 3.66 52.34 22.10
CA GLU A 494 4.41 53.57 21.94
C GLU A 494 4.08 54.17 20.57
N ASN A 495 3.53 55.38 20.63
CA ASN A 495 3.30 56.30 19.51
C ASN A 495 2.84 55.68 18.18
N ARG A 496 1.52 55.34 18.12
CA ARG A 496 0.76 55.01 16.90
C ARG A 496 1.16 53.75 16.11
N LYS A 497 2.02 52.91 16.63
CA LYS A 497 2.23 51.57 16.06
C LYS A 497 2.07 50.52 17.16
N LYS A 498 1.01 49.70 17.07
CA LYS A 498 0.84 48.51 17.91
C LYS A 498 1.84 47.45 17.45
N ARG A 499 2.74 47.04 18.33
CA ARG A 499 3.60 45.85 18.12
C ARG A 499 3.06 44.72 19.01
N ILE A 500 2.85 43.57 18.42
CA ILE A 500 2.49 42.36 19.11
C ILE A 500 3.71 41.45 19.11
N GLY A 501 4.17 41.07 20.28
CA GLY A 501 5.28 40.11 20.43
C GLY A 501 4.80 38.82 21.10
N LEU A 502 5.21 37.71 20.56
CA LEU A 502 5.00 36.39 21.16
C LEU A 502 6.28 35.99 21.90
N PHE A 503 6.17 35.69 23.18
CA PHE A 503 7.30 35.24 23.99
C PHE A 503 7.15 33.71 24.18
N ILE A 504 8.07 32.92 23.62
CA ILE A 504 8.17 31.49 23.88
C ILE A 504 9.39 31.30 24.79
N PRO A 505 9.21 30.87 26.04
CA PRO A 505 10.34 30.53 26.89
C PRO A 505 10.98 29.25 26.41
N LEU A 506 12.17 29.33 25.83
CA LEU A 506 13.01 28.17 25.53
C LEU A 506 13.50 27.55 26.84
N SER A 507 12.97 26.40 27.21
CA SER A 507 13.48 25.59 28.30
C SER A 507 14.86 25.03 27.93
N ARG A 508 15.76 25.04 28.92
CA ARG A 508 17.16 24.61 28.87
C ARG A 508 17.31 23.18 28.35
N ALA A 509 17.74 23.04 27.11
CA ALA A 509 18.24 21.77 26.58
C ALA A 509 19.61 21.88 25.88
N CYS A 510 20.23 23.06 25.90
CA CYS A 510 21.63 23.21 25.47
C CYS A 510 22.38 24.00 26.55
N GLY A 511 23.43 23.41 27.09
CA GLY A 511 24.20 23.90 28.25
C GLY A 511 25.09 25.12 28.00
N GLU A 512 24.60 26.15 27.28
CA GLU A 512 25.28 27.44 27.18
C GLU A 512 24.27 28.57 27.40
N PRO A 513 24.68 29.67 28.12
CA PRO A 513 23.80 30.79 28.40
C PRO A 513 23.60 31.62 27.14
N CYS A 514 22.47 31.43 26.47
CA CYS A 514 22.09 32.26 25.34
C CYS A 514 21.59 33.63 25.85
N GLY A 515 22.37 34.66 25.61
CA GLY A 515 22.03 36.03 25.96
C GLY A 515 20.75 36.50 25.27
N ARG A 516 19.97 37.34 25.99
CA ARG A 516 18.77 38.01 25.47
C ARG A 516 19.12 38.75 24.18
N ARG A 517 18.61 38.31 23.05
CA ARG A 517 18.55 39.10 21.83
C ARG A 517 17.13 39.56 21.60
N GLU A 518 16.90 40.84 21.76
CA GLU A 518 15.67 41.48 21.30
C GLU A 518 15.66 41.47 19.75
N LEU A 519 14.65 40.86 19.17
CA LEU A 519 14.34 41.01 17.76
C LEU A 519 13.37 42.19 17.61
N VAL A 520 13.85 43.29 17.12
CA VAL A 520 13.04 44.44 16.69
C VAL A 520 12.86 44.32 15.18
N CYS A 521 11.62 44.16 14.72
CA CYS A 521 11.22 44.46 13.37
C CYS A 521 10.29 45.65 13.35
#